data_cc765f138a1e98734803463527c48106
#
_entry.id   cc765f138a1e98734803463527c48106
#
_cell.length_a   1.000
_cell.length_b   1.000
_cell.length_c   1.000
_cell.angle_alpha   90.00
_cell.angle_beta   90.00
_cell.angle_gamma   90.00
#
_symmetry.space_group_name_H-M   'P 1'
#
loop_
_entity.id
_entity.type
_entity.pdbx_description
1 polymer ?
#
loop_
_entity_poly.entity_id
_entity_poly.type
_entity_poly.pdbx_seq_one_letter_code
_entity_poly.pdbx_strand_id
1 'polypeptide(L)'
;QNSYEPMIEGLEWLRDNHFKMSLATRLMWDESEAQTRKDFKAFILKHDLPIDADSTKDLVTFTEMDVKQDTPEITTECWTILNKNPESIMCSSSRMIVKKKGNEKPSVIACTLLPYDEAFDLGSTLEQSMQKIYLNHPHCSKFCVLGGSSCS
;
A
#
# COMPACT_ATOMS: atom_id res chain seq x y z
N GLN A 1 -16.47 6.60 -17.92
CA GLN A 1 -17.59 6.23 -17.05
C GLN A 1 -17.40 6.97 -15.73
N ASN A 2 -18.39 7.74 -15.30
CA ASN A 2 -18.29 8.50 -14.06
C ASN A 2 -18.40 7.52 -12.87
N SER A 3 -17.29 7.33 -12.13
CA SER A 3 -17.21 6.44 -10.95
C SER A 3 -17.24 7.22 -9.63
N TYR A 4 -17.24 8.56 -9.71
CA TYR A 4 -17.13 9.39 -8.51
C TYR A 4 -18.36 9.26 -7.61
N GLU A 5 -19.56 9.47 -8.14
CA GLU A 5 -20.79 9.39 -7.37
C GLU A 5 -20.99 8.02 -6.70
N PRO A 6 -20.86 6.88 -7.42
CA PRO A 6 -20.94 5.56 -6.78
C PRO A 6 -19.87 5.31 -5.71
N MET A 7 -18.67 5.90 -5.85
CA MET A 7 -17.63 5.82 -4.82
C MET A 7 -18.06 6.57 -3.56
N ILE A 8 -18.62 7.77 -3.70
CA ILE A 8 -19.11 8.56 -2.55
C ILE A 8 -20.23 7.81 -1.83
N GLU A 9 -21.22 7.31 -2.56
CA GLU A 9 -22.30 6.51 -1.99
C GLU A 9 -21.76 5.30 -1.21
N GLY A 10 -20.73 4.63 -1.73
CA GLY A 10 -20.07 3.51 -1.06
C GLY A 10 -19.36 3.92 0.23
N LEU A 11 -18.65 5.06 0.23
CA LEU A 11 -17.98 5.58 1.42
C LEU A 11 -18.98 5.99 2.51
N GLU A 12 -20.05 6.67 2.12
CA GLU A 12 -21.12 7.06 3.04
C GLU A 12 -21.83 5.84 3.63
N TRP A 13 -22.09 4.82 2.81
CA TRP A 13 -22.66 3.56 3.29
C TRP A 13 -21.74 2.87 4.32
N LEU A 14 -20.41 2.83 4.06
CA LEU A 14 -19.44 2.26 5.01
C LEU A 14 -19.42 3.04 6.32
N ARG A 15 -19.44 4.38 6.26
CA ARG A 15 -19.55 5.27 7.43
C ARG A 15 -20.80 4.94 8.24
N ASP A 16 -21.96 4.91 7.58
CA ASP A 16 -23.26 4.73 8.23
C ASP A 16 -23.42 3.34 8.88
N ASN A 17 -22.67 2.37 8.37
CA ASN A 17 -22.60 1.02 8.94
C ASN A 17 -21.39 0.84 9.89
N HIS A 18 -20.72 1.92 10.30
CA HIS A 18 -19.66 1.94 11.30
C HIS A 18 -18.41 1.09 10.93
N PHE A 19 -18.13 0.95 9.64
CA PHE A 19 -16.89 0.30 9.22
C PHE A 19 -15.69 1.19 9.51
N LYS A 20 -14.62 0.57 10.02
CA LYS A 20 -13.32 1.24 10.09
C LYS A 20 -12.79 1.41 8.67
N MET A 21 -12.41 2.63 8.31
CA MET A 21 -11.92 2.99 6.99
C MET A 21 -10.55 3.62 7.05
N SER A 22 -9.78 3.41 5.99
CA SER A 22 -8.56 4.16 5.69
C SER A 22 -8.59 4.54 4.21
N LEU A 23 -8.01 5.67 3.87
CA LEU A 23 -7.86 6.11 2.50
C LEU A 23 -6.42 5.93 2.04
N ALA A 24 -6.24 5.54 0.79
CA ALA A 24 -4.95 5.50 0.14
C ALA A 24 -4.99 6.40 -1.10
N THR A 25 -4.00 7.25 -1.25
CA THR A 25 -3.87 8.15 -2.40
C THR A 25 -2.47 8.09 -2.98
N ARG A 26 -2.37 8.42 -4.26
CA ARG A 26 -1.09 8.62 -4.93
C ARG A 26 -0.78 10.12 -4.97
N LEU A 27 0.44 10.48 -4.57
CA LEU A 27 0.97 11.82 -4.81
C LEU A 27 1.37 11.94 -6.27
N MET A 28 0.80 12.89 -6.99
CA MET A 28 1.21 13.21 -8.36
C MET A 28 2.54 13.99 -8.34
N TRP A 29 3.26 14.01 -9.48
CA TRP A 29 4.62 14.56 -9.56
C TRP A 29 4.77 16.02 -9.08
N ASP A 30 3.71 16.81 -9.22
CA ASP A 30 3.71 18.25 -8.93
C ASP A 30 3.02 18.59 -7.60
N GLU A 31 2.53 17.58 -6.85
CA GLU A 31 1.80 17.79 -5.61
C GLU A 31 2.69 17.59 -4.39
N SER A 32 2.59 18.48 -3.42
CA SER A 32 3.18 18.27 -2.12
C SER A 32 2.26 17.41 -1.25
N GLU A 33 2.83 16.53 -0.44
CA GLU A 33 2.06 15.73 0.51
C GLU A 33 1.21 16.60 1.45
N ALA A 34 1.75 17.74 1.87
CA ALA A 34 1.02 18.69 2.74
C ALA A 34 -0.24 19.23 2.05
N GLN A 35 -0.16 19.57 0.76
CA GLN A 35 -1.33 20.03 0.01
C GLN A 35 -2.34 18.89 -0.19
N THR A 36 -1.89 17.73 -0.59
CA THR A 36 -2.75 16.54 -0.75
C THR A 36 -3.49 16.20 0.55
N ARG A 37 -2.80 16.19 1.70
CA ARG A 37 -3.43 15.96 3.01
C ARG A 37 -4.47 17.02 3.35
N LYS A 38 -4.21 18.30 3.03
CA LYS A 38 -5.16 19.40 3.22
C LYS A 38 -6.42 19.21 2.37
N ASP A 39 -6.27 18.80 1.12
CA ASP A 39 -7.40 18.58 0.21
C ASP A 39 -8.22 17.36 0.63
N PHE A 40 -7.56 16.26 1.04
CA PHE A 40 -8.24 15.11 1.63
C PHE A 40 -8.93 15.45 2.96
N LYS A 41 -8.37 16.32 3.79
CA LYS A 41 -9.02 16.79 5.01
C LYS A 41 -10.34 17.52 4.70
N ALA A 42 -10.34 18.38 3.68
CA ALA A 42 -11.57 19.04 3.23
C ALA A 42 -12.59 18.02 2.67
N PHE A 43 -12.16 17.03 1.91
CA PHE A 43 -13.00 15.95 1.41
C PHE A 43 -13.60 15.09 2.55
N ILE A 44 -12.79 14.69 3.51
CA ILE A 44 -13.19 13.89 4.69
C ILE A 44 -14.25 14.66 5.50
N LEU A 45 -14.03 15.96 5.75
CA LEU A 45 -14.99 16.80 6.46
C LEU A 45 -16.29 16.99 5.68
N LYS A 46 -16.21 17.19 4.36
CA LYS A 46 -17.38 17.35 3.50
C LYS A 46 -18.32 16.14 3.55
N HIS A 47 -17.78 14.94 3.63
CA HIS A 47 -18.52 13.66 3.61
C HIS A 47 -18.67 13.05 5.00
N ASP A 48 -18.27 13.76 6.05
CA ASP A 48 -18.35 13.32 7.46
C ASP A 48 -17.73 11.92 7.67
N LEU A 49 -16.57 11.67 7.05
CA LEU A 49 -15.90 10.37 7.14
C LEU A 49 -15.10 10.26 8.46
N PRO A 50 -15.15 9.10 9.16
CA PRO A 50 -14.43 8.88 10.41
C PRO A 50 -12.94 8.56 10.16
N ILE A 51 -12.24 9.47 9.50
CA ILE A 51 -10.84 9.32 9.05
C ILE A 51 -10.05 10.55 9.51
N ASP A 52 -8.88 10.33 10.09
CA ASP A 52 -7.94 11.40 10.43
C ASP A 52 -6.93 11.61 9.28
N ALA A 53 -7.06 12.74 8.57
CA ALA A 53 -6.15 13.08 7.47
C ALA A 53 -4.70 13.35 7.94
N ASP A 54 -4.49 13.65 9.20
CA ASP A 54 -3.17 13.90 9.78
C ASP A 54 -2.49 12.59 10.24
N SER A 55 -3.26 11.51 10.37
CA SER A 55 -2.77 10.16 10.67
C SER A 55 -2.22 9.47 9.41
N THR A 56 -0.98 9.02 9.45
CA THR A 56 -0.36 8.24 8.35
C THR A 56 -0.93 6.81 8.21
N LYS A 57 -1.70 6.35 9.21
CA LYS A 57 -2.41 5.06 9.18
C LYS A 57 -3.79 5.18 8.53
N ASP A 58 -4.44 6.35 8.71
CA ASP A 58 -5.80 6.55 8.22
C ASP A 58 -5.80 7.18 6.82
N LEU A 59 -4.83 8.03 6.50
CA LEU A 59 -4.57 8.52 5.15
C LEU A 59 -3.15 8.15 4.72
N VAL A 60 -3.05 7.09 3.91
CA VAL A 60 -1.79 6.60 3.35
C VAL A 60 -1.51 7.30 2.03
N THR A 61 -0.35 7.93 1.92
CA THR A 61 0.10 8.60 0.70
C THR A 61 1.22 7.79 0.04
N PHE A 62 1.04 7.45 -1.23
CA PHE A 62 2.07 6.77 -2.03
C PHE A 62 2.68 7.76 -3.01
N THR A 63 3.98 7.97 -2.93
CA THR A 63 4.70 8.77 -3.92
C THR A 63 4.63 8.11 -5.29
N GLU A 64 4.46 8.91 -6.34
CA GLU A 64 4.57 8.40 -7.70
C GLU A 64 5.99 7.91 -7.96
N MET A 65 6.12 6.79 -8.68
CA MET A 65 7.40 6.16 -8.93
C MET A 65 7.71 6.11 -10.41
N ASP A 66 8.89 6.61 -10.75
CA ASP A 66 9.55 6.24 -11.99
C ASP A 66 10.45 5.03 -11.74
N VAL A 67 10.09 3.89 -12.34
CA VAL A 67 10.88 2.65 -12.24
C VAL A 67 12.25 2.74 -12.90
N LYS A 68 12.48 3.79 -13.71
CA LYS A 68 13.76 4.07 -14.37
C LYS A 68 14.70 4.90 -13.51
N GLN A 69 14.18 5.56 -12.46
CA GLN A 69 15.01 6.29 -11.51
C GLN A 69 15.74 5.33 -10.60
N ASP A 70 17.02 5.62 -10.39
CA ASP A 70 17.81 4.94 -9.39
C ASP A 70 17.18 5.11 -8.00
N THR A 71 17.20 4.05 -7.23
CA THR A 71 16.63 4.05 -5.88
C THR A 71 17.74 3.79 -4.87
N PRO A 72 17.69 4.42 -3.69
CA PRO A 72 18.65 4.11 -2.65
C PRO A 72 18.66 2.60 -2.34
N GLU A 73 19.87 2.05 -2.25
CA GLU A 73 20.04 0.69 -1.75
C GLU A 73 19.57 0.60 -0.29
N ILE A 74 18.94 -0.52 0.02
CA ILE A 74 18.53 -0.83 1.38
C ILE A 74 19.29 -2.05 1.88
N THR A 75 19.74 -1.97 3.14
CA THR A 75 20.39 -3.05 3.86
C THR A 75 19.64 -3.36 5.14
N THR A 76 20.01 -4.43 5.81
CA THR A 76 19.44 -4.77 7.13
C THR A 76 19.70 -3.70 8.19
N GLU A 77 20.71 -2.85 8.02
CA GLU A 77 21.00 -1.74 8.92
C GLU A 77 19.96 -0.63 8.86
N CYS A 78 19.25 -0.51 7.74
CA CYS A 78 18.19 0.49 7.57
C CYS A 78 17.10 0.36 8.65
N TRP A 79 16.79 -0.84 9.12
CA TRP A 79 15.82 -1.04 10.17
C TRP A 79 16.20 -0.34 11.47
N THR A 80 17.48 -0.43 11.86
CA THR A 80 18.02 0.24 13.03
C THR A 80 18.13 1.74 12.82
N ILE A 81 18.68 2.19 11.68
CA ILE A 81 18.87 3.61 11.35
C ILE A 81 17.54 4.34 11.34
N LEU A 82 16.50 3.73 10.76
CA LEU A 82 15.17 4.32 10.63
C LEU A 82 14.28 4.07 11.85
N ASN A 83 14.79 3.35 12.85
CA ASN A 83 14.02 2.89 14.03
C ASN A 83 12.68 2.22 13.61
N LYS A 84 12.74 1.34 12.61
CA LYS A 84 11.58 0.68 12.01
C LYS A 84 11.62 -0.82 12.26
N ASN A 85 10.50 -1.37 12.71
CA ASN A 85 10.40 -2.81 12.86
C ASN A 85 10.18 -3.49 11.51
N PRO A 86 11.03 -4.46 11.09
CA PRO A 86 10.82 -5.23 9.86
C PRO A 86 9.46 -5.94 9.80
N GLU A 87 8.89 -6.31 10.93
CA GLU A 87 7.58 -6.94 11.02
C GLU A 87 6.41 -5.99 10.71
N SER A 88 6.68 -4.68 10.67
CA SER A 88 5.65 -3.67 10.34
C SER A 88 5.30 -3.59 8.86
N ILE A 89 6.07 -4.23 7.98
CA ILE A 89 5.75 -4.26 6.55
C ILE A 89 4.87 -5.48 6.22
N MET A 90 3.91 -5.30 5.31
CA MET A 90 2.91 -6.30 5.00
C MET A 90 3.49 -7.68 4.62
N CYS A 91 4.54 -7.70 3.80
CA CYS A 91 5.13 -8.97 3.32
C CYS A 91 5.85 -9.78 4.42
N SER A 92 6.02 -9.25 5.63
CA SER A 92 6.54 -9.99 6.77
C SER A 92 5.53 -11.00 7.33
N SER A 93 4.25 -10.62 7.35
CA SER A 93 3.19 -11.37 8.06
C SER A 93 1.99 -11.75 7.18
N SER A 94 1.81 -11.10 6.04
CA SER A 94 0.62 -11.27 5.20
C SER A 94 0.96 -11.83 3.83
N ARG A 95 -0.01 -12.52 3.22
CA ARG A 95 0.07 -13.05 1.86
C ARG A 95 -1.24 -12.75 1.14
N MET A 96 -1.14 -12.48 -0.16
CA MET A 96 -2.30 -12.27 -1.01
C MET A 96 -2.51 -13.49 -1.90
N ILE A 97 -3.75 -13.94 -2.02
CA ILE A 97 -4.12 -15.02 -2.95
C ILE A 97 -4.67 -14.38 -4.22
N VAL A 98 -4.03 -14.63 -5.34
CA VAL A 98 -4.36 -14.05 -6.63
C VAL A 98 -4.66 -15.12 -7.66
N LYS A 99 -5.82 -15.04 -8.29
CA LYS A 99 -6.17 -15.85 -9.45
C LYS A 99 -5.81 -15.05 -10.71
N LYS A 100 -4.63 -15.28 -11.26
CA LYS A 100 -4.19 -14.63 -12.51
C LYS A 100 -5.01 -15.18 -13.69
N LYS A 101 -5.36 -14.30 -14.64
CA LYS A 101 -6.09 -14.68 -15.83
C LYS A 101 -5.30 -15.74 -16.63
N GLY A 102 -5.95 -16.83 -17.00
CA GLY A 102 -5.34 -17.95 -17.74
C GLY A 102 -4.71 -19.05 -16.89
N ASN A 103 -4.45 -18.80 -15.59
CA ASN A 103 -3.91 -19.83 -14.72
C ASN A 103 -5.02 -20.75 -14.20
N GLU A 104 -4.76 -22.04 -14.09
CA GLU A 104 -5.73 -23.00 -13.51
C GLU A 104 -5.86 -22.85 -12.01
N LYS A 105 -4.75 -22.57 -11.33
CA LYS A 105 -4.68 -22.44 -9.86
C LYS A 105 -4.38 -21.00 -9.45
N PRO A 106 -4.81 -20.57 -8.25
CA PRO A 106 -4.36 -19.32 -7.68
C PRO A 106 -2.89 -19.38 -7.29
N SER A 107 -2.24 -18.23 -7.25
CA SER A 107 -0.90 -18.03 -6.70
C SER A 107 -0.96 -17.33 -5.35
N VAL A 108 -0.01 -17.63 -4.49
CA VAL A 108 0.22 -16.90 -3.24
C VAL A 108 1.30 -15.85 -3.47
N ILE A 109 0.95 -14.61 -3.30
CA ILE A 109 1.79 -13.45 -3.64
C ILE A 109 2.25 -12.75 -2.36
N ALA A 110 3.52 -12.33 -2.33
CA ALA A 110 4.09 -11.64 -1.18
C ALA A 110 3.70 -10.16 -1.07
N CYS A 111 3.37 -9.51 -2.18
CA CYS A 111 3.23 -8.05 -2.24
C CYS A 111 1.98 -7.64 -3.03
N THR A 112 1.14 -6.78 -2.44
CA THR A 112 -0.05 -6.23 -3.10
C THR A 112 0.28 -5.23 -4.20
N LEU A 113 1.44 -4.55 -4.11
CA LEU A 113 1.90 -3.60 -5.12
C LEU A 113 2.53 -4.28 -6.34
N LEU A 114 2.96 -5.53 -6.20
CA LEU A 114 3.69 -6.29 -7.22
C LEU A 114 3.01 -7.64 -7.52
N PRO A 115 1.70 -7.67 -7.78
CA PRO A 115 0.95 -8.93 -7.91
C PRO A 115 1.29 -9.73 -9.18
N TYR A 116 1.97 -9.10 -10.13
CA TYR A 116 2.34 -9.72 -11.41
C TYR A 116 3.86 -9.92 -11.56
N ASP A 117 4.65 -9.49 -10.59
CA ASP A 117 6.09 -9.69 -10.58
C ASP A 117 6.40 -11.11 -10.10
N GLU A 118 7.11 -11.87 -10.92
CA GLU A 118 7.44 -13.28 -10.65
C GLU A 118 8.32 -13.45 -9.42
N ALA A 119 9.15 -12.46 -9.09
CA ALA A 119 10.00 -12.49 -7.90
C ALA A 119 9.18 -12.49 -6.59
N PHE A 120 7.92 -12.09 -6.64
CA PHE A 120 6.99 -12.05 -5.50
C PHE A 120 5.89 -13.11 -5.59
N ASP A 121 5.91 -13.98 -6.60
CA ASP A 121 5.04 -15.16 -6.68
C ASP A 121 5.67 -16.30 -5.88
N LEU A 122 5.05 -16.69 -4.80
CA LEU A 122 5.55 -17.67 -3.84
C LEU A 122 5.02 -19.08 -4.08
N GLY A 123 4.36 -19.28 -5.21
CA GLY A 123 3.77 -20.57 -5.58
C GLY A 123 2.27 -20.67 -5.31
N SER A 124 1.75 -21.91 -5.30
CA SER A 124 0.31 -22.16 -5.25
C SER A 124 -0.20 -22.71 -3.92
N THR A 125 0.66 -22.85 -2.91
CA THR A 125 0.30 -23.35 -1.59
C THR A 125 0.82 -22.44 -0.47
N LEU A 126 0.16 -22.47 0.68
CA LEU A 126 0.64 -21.72 1.85
C LEU A 126 2.01 -22.20 2.32
N GLU A 127 2.29 -23.48 2.24
CA GLU A 127 3.59 -24.04 2.60
C GLU A 127 4.71 -23.45 1.73
N GLN A 128 4.53 -23.39 0.41
CA GLN A 128 5.48 -22.75 -0.50
C GLN A 128 5.68 -21.26 -0.17
N SER A 129 4.66 -20.60 0.34
CA SER A 129 4.70 -19.18 0.66
C SER A 129 5.47 -18.83 1.95
N MET A 130 5.87 -19.83 2.74
CA MET A 130 6.62 -19.65 4.00
C MET A 130 8.13 -19.47 3.75
N GLN A 131 8.50 -18.95 2.61
CA GLN A 131 9.87 -18.62 2.26
C GLN A 131 10.23 -17.16 2.55
N LYS A 132 11.52 -16.88 2.60
CA LYS A 132 12.05 -15.52 2.79
C LYS A 132 11.68 -14.63 1.60
N ILE A 133 11.31 -13.41 1.89
CA ILE A 133 11.03 -12.37 0.89
C ILE A 133 12.25 -11.44 0.81
N TYR A 134 12.81 -11.31 -0.38
CA TYR A 134 13.89 -10.36 -0.63
C TYR A 134 13.32 -9.01 -1.06
N LEU A 135 13.72 -7.95 -0.36
CA LEU A 135 13.25 -6.59 -0.60
C LEU A 135 14.13 -5.92 -1.66
N ASN A 136 14.20 -6.51 -2.84
CA ASN A 136 15.10 -6.10 -3.93
C ASN A 136 14.42 -5.33 -5.07
N HIS A 137 13.18 -4.91 -4.87
CA HIS A 137 12.45 -4.11 -5.85
C HIS A 137 12.44 -2.62 -5.43
N PRO A 138 12.51 -1.65 -6.36
CA PRO A 138 12.41 -0.21 -6.05
C PRO A 138 11.23 0.17 -5.16
N HIS A 139 10.08 -0.49 -5.28
CA HIS A 139 8.94 -0.29 -4.39
C HIS A 139 9.24 -0.65 -2.93
N CYS A 140 10.05 -1.68 -2.70
CA CYS A 140 10.44 -2.08 -1.34
C CYS A 140 11.24 -0.96 -0.66
N SER A 141 12.20 -0.39 -1.40
CA SER A 141 12.99 0.75 -0.92
C SER A 141 12.11 1.98 -0.68
N LYS A 142 11.47 2.49 -1.73
CA LYS A 142 10.76 3.78 -1.69
C LYS A 142 9.51 3.80 -0.82
N PHE A 143 8.71 2.73 -0.82
CA PHE A 143 7.45 2.72 -0.06
C PHE A 143 7.62 2.09 1.32
N CYS A 144 8.11 0.85 1.36
CA CYS A 144 8.02 0.08 2.58
C CYS A 144 9.14 0.40 3.57
N VAL A 145 10.39 0.60 3.11
CA VAL A 145 11.52 0.82 4.00
C VAL A 145 11.75 2.30 4.25
N LEU A 146 11.95 3.11 3.19
CA LEU A 146 12.30 4.53 3.32
C LEU A 146 11.05 5.43 3.40
N GLY A 147 10.00 5.12 2.66
CA GLY A 147 8.81 5.98 2.56
C GLY A 147 7.88 5.92 3.76
N GLY A 148 8.02 4.97 4.66
CA GLY A 148 7.15 4.84 5.84
C GLY A 148 5.71 4.41 5.54
N SER A 149 5.34 4.16 4.29
CA SER A 149 4.03 3.64 3.91
C SER A 149 3.99 2.14 4.10
N SER A 150 2.90 1.63 4.66
CA SER A 150 2.66 0.19 4.79
C SER A 150 1.31 -0.16 4.18
N CYS A 151 1.26 -1.28 3.48
CA CYS A 151 0.00 -1.85 2.96
C CYS A 151 -0.73 -2.73 4.01
N SER A 152 -0.26 -2.71 5.26
CA SER A 152 -0.82 -3.49 6.37
C SER A 152 -1.81 -2.71 7.20
#